data_4d8701ba42ad9d43a42cadc79484babd
#
_entry.id   4d8701ba42ad9d43a42cadc79484babd
#
_cell.length_a   1.000
_cell.length_b   1.000
_cell.length_c   1.000
_cell.angle_alpha   90.00
_cell.angle_beta   90.00
_cell.angle_gamma   90.00
#
_symmetry.space_group_name_H-M   'P 1'
#
loop_
_entity.id
_entity.type
_entity.pdbx_description
1 polymer ?
#
loop_
_entity_poly.entity_id
_entity_poly.type
_entity_poly.pdbx_seq_one_letter_code
_entity_poly.pdbx_strand_id
1 'polypeptide(L)'
;MTAKIIPVLPITDALLTSSTIAEPDTGDGAAWLVGTTYALGAQVSKNHVNYESVQASNTGNDPETDDGTWWTELTATNRWAVFDGFIQNQATQADSATWVITPGIITNSVSLFNITGESVTITVTDPTDGLVYDETFSLVDNTAVIDAYTYFFSPIITVSNLCVTDLPPYASAEISVTVTNTGATSAVGQISFGYAETIGLTMDEVPLGINDFTRLNEDQFGRTSPVIRGYARTATPAIAVDSFRATYLEKRLADQRGIPTVWAFDTRYSDNQLAYLGYYESYNFLYQFAEKTILDLDIRSLV
;
A
#
# COMPACT_ATOMS: atom_id res chain seq x y z
N MET A 1 -6.58 -10.60 20.07
CA MET A 1 -6.14 -10.76 18.68
C MET A 1 -7.33 -10.57 17.79
N THR A 2 -7.29 -9.59 16.91
CA THR A 2 -8.43 -9.27 16.04
C THR A 2 -8.00 -9.38 14.59
N ALA A 3 -8.89 -9.91 13.74
CA ALA A 3 -8.76 -9.84 12.30
C ALA A 3 -9.62 -8.69 11.80
N LYS A 4 -9.03 -7.82 10.99
CA LYS A 4 -9.70 -6.65 10.42
C LYS A 4 -9.61 -6.67 8.89
N ILE A 5 -10.67 -6.21 8.24
CA ILE A 5 -10.73 -5.93 6.82
C ILE A 5 -10.84 -4.41 6.64
N ILE A 6 -10.06 -3.86 5.74
CA ILE A 6 -10.01 -2.42 5.48
C ILE A 6 -10.13 -2.23 3.97
N PRO A 7 -11.35 -2.03 3.44
CA PRO A 7 -11.52 -1.66 2.03
C PRO A 7 -10.80 -0.36 1.75
N VAL A 8 -10.01 -0.35 0.69
CA VAL A 8 -9.21 0.82 0.31
C VAL A 8 -10.11 1.90 -0.30
N LEU A 9 -10.02 3.11 0.21
CA LEU A 9 -10.65 4.29 -0.37
C LEU A 9 -9.85 4.71 -1.61
N PRO A 10 -10.44 4.73 -2.82
CA PRO A 10 -9.79 5.28 -3.99
C PRO A 10 -9.55 6.79 -3.81
N ILE A 11 -8.29 7.20 -3.88
CA ILE A 11 -7.93 8.62 -3.75
C ILE A 11 -8.04 9.28 -5.12
N THR A 12 -8.69 10.44 -5.15
CA THR A 12 -8.88 11.29 -6.34
C THR A 12 -8.33 12.67 -6.06
N ASP A 13 -8.17 13.52 -7.08
CA ASP A 13 -7.76 14.92 -6.94
C ASP A 13 -8.58 15.69 -5.90
N ALA A 14 -9.87 15.38 -5.81
CA ALA A 14 -10.76 16.05 -4.87
C ALA A 14 -10.45 15.70 -3.40
N LEU A 15 -9.84 14.54 -3.16
CA LEU A 15 -9.52 14.04 -1.82
C LEU A 15 -8.08 14.35 -1.40
N LEU A 16 -7.14 14.48 -2.35
CA LEU A 16 -5.75 14.86 -2.09
C LEU A 16 -5.66 16.38 -1.95
N THR A 17 -5.69 16.86 -0.70
CA THR A 17 -5.68 18.30 -0.39
C THR A 17 -4.32 18.94 -0.72
N SER A 18 -3.22 18.27 -0.35
CA SER A 18 -1.86 18.74 -0.65
C SER A 18 -0.81 17.63 -0.56
N SER A 19 0.36 17.88 -1.13
CA SER A 19 1.56 17.05 -0.96
C SER A 19 2.80 17.93 -1.05
N THR A 20 3.88 17.50 -0.41
CA THR A 20 5.21 18.13 -0.57
C THR A 20 5.88 17.75 -1.88
N ILE A 21 5.48 16.65 -2.51
CA ILE A 21 5.97 16.22 -3.82
C ILE A 21 5.30 17.08 -4.90
N ALA A 22 6.11 17.63 -5.81
CA ALA A 22 5.61 18.42 -6.94
C ALA A 22 4.82 17.54 -7.95
N GLU A 23 4.00 18.17 -8.80
CA GLU A 23 3.26 17.49 -9.87
C GLU A 23 3.31 18.31 -11.17
N PRO A 24 3.98 17.86 -12.24
CA PRO A 24 4.93 16.74 -12.20
C PRO A 24 6.19 17.05 -11.39
N ASP A 25 6.87 16.00 -10.90
CA ASP A 25 8.14 16.12 -10.20
C ASP A 25 9.34 16.00 -11.17
N THR A 26 10.55 16.18 -10.65
CA THR A 26 11.80 16.20 -11.43
C THR A 26 12.05 14.89 -12.21
N GLY A 27 11.55 13.75 -11.71
CA GLY A 27 11.66 12.43 -12.35
C GLY A 27 10.55 12.13 -13.34
N ASP A 28 9.48 12.93 -13.34
CA ASP A 28 8.33 12.75 -14.22
C ASP A 28 8.54 13.35 -15.60
N GLY A 29 7.77 12.90 -16.59
CA GLY A 29 7.66 13.59 -17.86
C GLY A 29 7.07 14.98 -17.67
N ALA A 30 7.50 15.95 -18.50
CA ALA A 30 6.88 17.27 -18.49
C ALA A 30 5.39 17.19 -18.85
N ALA A 31 4.57 18.11 -18.35
CA ALA A 31 3.15 18.14 -18.66
C ALA A 31 2.91 18.14 -20.19
N TRP A 32 2.04 17.25 -20.65
CA TRP A 32 1.70 17.14 -22.06
C TRP A 32 1.01 18.40 -22.59
N LEU A 33 1.40 18.83 -23.78
CA LEU A 33 0.83 20.00 -24.46
C LEU A 33 0.40 19.63 -25.90
N VAL A 34 -0.84 19.90 -26.25
CA VAL A 34 -1.45 19.54 -27.55
C VAL A 34 -0.70 20.07 -28.77
N GLY A 35 -0.07 21.24 -28.67
CA GLY A 35 0.65 21.88 -29.78
C GLY A 35 2.13 21.52 -29.91
N THR A 36 2.64 20.69 -29.00
CA THR A 36 4.05 20.30 -28.97
C THR A 36 4.28 19.06 -29.82
N THR A 37 5.38 19.05 -30.57
CA THR A 37 5.83 17.88 -31.34
C THR A 37 6.83 17.10 -30.50
N TYR A 38 6.52 15.85 -30.20
CA TYR A 38 7.34 14.96 -29.40
C TYR A 38 8.16 14.04 -30.30
N ALA A 39 9.39 13.79 -29.90
CA ALA A 39 10.25 12.81 -30.54
C ALA A 39 9.94 11.40 -30.04
N LEU A 40 10.41 10.37 -30.75
CA LEU A 40 10.43 9.00 -30.26
C LEU A 40 11.18 8.94 -28.92
N GLY A 41 10.59 8.30 -27.92
CA GLY A 41 11.15 8.17 -26.56
C GLY A 41 10.98 9.42 -25.70
N ALA A 42 10.27 10.46 -26.16
CA ALA A 42 9.96 11.61 -25.33
C ALA A 42 8.94 11.24 -24.26
N GLN A 43 9.19 11.63 -23.02
CA GLN A 43 8.30 11.38 -21.90
C GLN A 43 7.48 12.61 -21.53
N VAL A 44 6.21 12.39 -21.25
CA VAL A 44 5.27 13.43 -20.82
C VAL A 44 4.40 12.87 -19.68
N SER A 45 3.85 13.79 -18.87
CA SER A 45 2.85 13.44 -17.86
C SER A 45 1.49 14.02 -18.23
N LYS A 46 0.44 13.26 -17.98
CA LYS A 46 -0.94 13.70 -18.07
C LYS A 46 -1.81 12.89 -17.12
N ASN A 47 -2.70 13.56 -16.41
CA ASN A 47 -3.64 12.95 -15.49
C ASN A 47 -2.98 11.92 -14.54
N HIS A 48 -1.86 12.35 -13.90
CA HIS A 48 -1.07 11.59 -12.92
C HIS A 48 -0.33 10.37 -13.47
N VAL A 49 -0.24 10.22 -14.77
CA VAL A 49 0.45 9.11 -15.43
C VAL A 49 1.54 9.64 -16.35
N ASN A 50 2.68 8.97 -16.35
CA ASN A 50 3.78 9.20 -17.27
C ASN A 50 3.58 8.36 -18.54
N TYR A 51 3.82 8.96 -19.70
CA TYR A 51 3.72 8.33 -21.01
C TYR A 51 5.01 8.53 -21.79
N GLU A 52 5.35 7.55 -22.62
CA GLU A 52 6.48 7.63 -23.55
C GLU A 52 5.98 7.59 -25.00
N SER A 53 6.49 8.50 -25.84
CA SER A 53 6.16 8.52 -27.26
C SER A 53 6.83 7.38 -27.99
N VAL A 54 6.04 6.51 -28.63
CA VAL A 54 6.52 5.36 -29.41
C VAL A 54 6.77 5.68 -30.89
N GLN A 55 6.48 6.93 -31.30
CA GLN A 55 6.71 7.40 -32.67
C GLN A 55 7.37 8.78 -32.68
N ALA A 56 8.12 9.05 -33.76
CA ALA A 56 8.65 10.40 -34.02
C ALA A 56 7.57 11.33 -34.59
N SER A 57 7.73 12.63 -34.37
CA SER A 57 6.80 13.67 -34.87
C SER A 57 5.37 13.50 -34.30
N ASN A 58 5.26 13.03 -33.11
CA ASN A 58 4.01 12.88 -32.40
C ASN A 58 3.48 14.27 -32.00
N THR A 59 2.43 14.73 -32.65
CA THR A 59 1.83 16.06 -32.41
C THR A 59 0.32 15.95 -32.33
N GLY A 60 -0.28 16.50 -31.28
CA GLY A 60 -1.73 16.57 -31.11
C GLY A 60 -2.39 15.25 -30.69
N ASN A 61 -1.64 14.16 -30.56
CA ASN A 61 -2.18 12.88 -30.08
C ASN A 61 -2.23 12.91 -28.57
N ASP A 62 -3.42 12.71 -28.02
CA ASP A 62 -3.68 12.75 -26.59
C ASP A 62 -3.31 11.41 -25.94
N PRO A 63 -2.34 11.37 -24.98
CA PRO A 63 -1.90 10.12 -24.38
C PRO A 63 -2.98 9.38 -23.61
N GLU A 64 -3.96 10.09 -23.03
CA GLU A 64 -5.03 9.48 -22.23
C GLU A 64 -6.04 8.72 -23.08
N THR A 65 -6.23 9.13 -24.34
CA THR A 65 -7.20 8.53 -25.26
C THR A 65 -6.55 7.71 -26.37
N ASP A 66 -5.22 7.62 -26.36
CA ASP A 66 -4.46 6.85 -27.35
C ASP A 66 -4.61 5.35 -27.12
N ASP A 67 -4.64 4.58 -28.18
CA ASP A 67 -4.77 3.12 -28.16
C ASP A 67 -3.42 2.37 -28.13
N GLY A 68 -2.34 3.06 -27.80
CA GLY A 68 -0.97 2.54 -27.83
C GLY A 68 -0.25 2.79 -29.17
N THR A 69 -0.87 3.52 -30.11
CA THR A 69 -0.26 3.84 -31.40
C THR A 69 0.82 4.90 -31.27
N TRP A 70 0.61 5.91 -30.46
CA TRP A 70 1.52 7.07 -30.31
C TRP A 70 2.19 7.11 -28.94
N TRP A 71 1.52 6.58 -27.91
CA TRP A 71 1.98 6.64 -26.55
C TRP A 71 1.96 5.27 -25.89
N THR A 72 2.94 4.98 -25.07
CA THR A 72 2.93 3.87 -24.12
C THR A 72 2.82 4.44 -22.71
N GLU A 73 1.85 3.94 -21.95
CA GLU A 73 1.74 4.21 -20.53
C GLU A 73 2.92 3.59 -19.79
N LEU A 74 3.52 4.34 -18.87
CA LEU A 74 4.64 3.91 -18.04
C LEU A 74 4.16 3.64 -16.60
N THR A 75 4.31 4.64 -15.74
CA THR A 75 3.98 4.56 -14.31
C THR A 75 3.19 5.80 -13.90
N ALA A 76 2.53 5.75 -12.76
CA ALA A 76 2.00 6.96 -12.14
C ALA A 76 3.14 7.99 -11.91
N THR A 77 2.79 9.27 -11.84
CA THR A 77 3.73 10.33 -11.44
C THR A 77 4.17 10.14 -10.00
N ASN A 78 5.33 10.69 -9.63
CA ASN A 78 5.94 10.49 -8.32
C ASN A 78 4.98 10.79 -7.15
N ARG A 79 4.19 11.87 -7.23
CA ARG A 79 3.19 12.21 -6.20
C ARG A 79 2.11 11.14 -6.05
N TRP A 80 1.67 10.53 -7.16
CA TRP A 80 0.54 9.61 -7.22
C TRP A 80 0.93 8.14 -7.18
N ALA A 81 2.21 7.83 -7.24
CA ALA A 81 2.71 6.45 -7.15
C ALA A 81 2.20 5.72 -5.88
N VAL A 82 1.98 6.46 -4.77
CA VAL A 82 1.45 5.89 -3.53
C VAL A 82 -0.03 5.47 -3.59
N PHE A 83 -0.72 5.73 -4.71
CA PHE A 83 -2.15 5.40 -4.89
C PHE A 83 -2.42 4.53 -6.12
N ASP A 84 -1.38 4.12 -6.86
CA ASP A 84 -1.51 3.40 -8.14
C ASP A 84 -1.78 1.88 -7.97
N GLY A 85 -1.65 1.36 -6.76
CA GLY A 85 -1.84 -0.07 -6.47
C GLY A 85 -0.62 -0.95 -6.75
N PHE A 86 0.52 -0.36 -7.16
CA PHE A 86 1.78 -1.06 -7.37
C PHE A 86 2.74 -0.81 -6.20
N ILE A 87 2.81 -1.72 -5.26
CA ILE A 87 3.62 -1.57 -4.03
C ILE A 87 5.12 -1.37 -4.35
N GLN A 88 5.60 -1.86 -5.48
CA GLN A 88 6.99 -1.74 -5.93
C GLN A 88 7.30 -0.35 -6.52
N ASN A 89 6.30 0.37 -6.99
CA ASN A 89 6.44 1.73 -7.51
C ASN A 89 6.41 2.71 -6.34
N GLN A 90 7.59 3.21 -5.92
CA GLN A 90 7.66 4.08 -4.75
C GLN A 90 7.66 5.56 -5.15
N ALA A 91 6.81 6.35 -4.49
CA ALA A 91 7.00 7.79 -4.44
C ALA A 91 8.22 8.12 -3.59
N THR A 92 9.06 9.03 -4.06
CA THR A 92 10.34 9.35 -3.43
C THR A 92 10.51 10.85 -3.24
N GLN A 93 11.11 11.26 -2.11
CA GLN A 93 11.49 12.63 -1.84
C GLN A 93 12.68 12.69 -0.88
N ALA A 94 13.53 13.72 -1.01
CA ALA A 94 14.61 13.95 -0.08
C ALA A 94 14.06 14.37 1.30
N ASP A 95 14.67 13.86 2.36
CA ASP A 95 14.40 14.13 3.77
C ASP A 95 13.00 13.71 4.23
N SER A 96 11.93 14.24 3.65
CA SER A 96 10.56 13.92 4.07
C SER A 96 9.54 14.11 2.95
N ALA A 97 8.57 13.20 2.91
CA ALA A 97 7.42 13.27 2.00
C ALA A 97 6.11 13.31 2.80
N THR A 98 5.21 14.22 2.45
CA THR A 98 3.91 14.41 3.12
C THR A 98 2.78 14.36 2.10
N TRP A 99 1.72 13.66 2.46
CA TRP A 99 0.44 13.64 1.76
C TRP A 99 -0.67 14.01 2.75
N VAL A 100 -1.53 14.91 2.32
CA VAL A 100 -2.67 15.40 3.11
C VAL A 100 -3.96 15.06 2.39
N ILE A 101 -4.80 14.26 3.03
CA ILE A 101 -6.04 13.73 2.46
C ILE A 101 -7.23 14.18 3.28
N THR A 102 -8.29 14.61 2.60
CA THR A 102 -9.61 14.84 3.20
C THR A 102 -10.59 13.80 2.68
N PRO A 103 -10.78 12.67 3.39
CA PRO A 103 -11.55 11.53 2.88
C PRO A 103 -13.02 11.82 2.57
N GLY A 104 -13.65 12.78 3.25
CA GLY A 104 -15.06 13.08 3.13
C GLY A 104 -16.01 11.99 3.64
N ILE A 105 -15.45 10.89 4.15
CA ILE A 105 -16.15 9.77 4.78
C ILE A 105 -15.44 9.37 6.07
N ILE A 106 -16.14 8.64 6.92
CA ILE A 106 -15.52 8.10 8.14
C ILE A 106 -14.37 7.17 7.78
N THR A 107 -13.17 7.56 8.18
CA THR A 107 -11.93 6.80 8.02
C THR A 107 -11.28 6.65 9.37
N ASN A 108 -10.98 5.42 9.79
CA ASN A 108 -10.37 5.12 11.08
C ASN A 108 -9.04 4.38 10.95
N SER A 109 -8.53 4.25 9.73
CA SER A 109 -7.29 3.52 9.49
C SER A 109 -6.48 4.11 8.33
N VAL A 110 -5.16 4.03 8.51
CA VAL A 110 -4.15 4.34 7.50
C VAL A 110 -3.16 3.19 7.47
N SER A 111 -2.83 2.71 6.28
CA SER A 111 -1.84 1.65 6.09
C SER A 111 -0.82 2.07 5.04
N LEU A 112 0.45 1.88 5.35
CA LEU A 112 1.57 2.17 4.47
C LEU A 112 2.34 0.89 4.17
N PHE A 113 2.74 0.71 2.91
CA PHE A 113 3.46 -0.47 2.45
C PHE A 113 4.71 -0.07 1.67
N ASN A 114 5.76 -0.86 1.79
CA ASN A 114 7.06 -0.65 1.15
C ASN A 114 7.63 0.73 1.49
N ILE A 115 7.77 1.00 2.80
CA ILE A 115 8.28 2.26 3.33
C ILE A 115 9.79 2.19 3.45
N THR A 116 10.47 3.27 3.08
CA THR A 116 11.87 3.53 3.41
C THR A 116 11.94 4.86 4.16
N GLY A 117 12.30 4.82 5.43
CA GLY A 117 12.34 5.99 6.30
C GLY A 117 12.75 5.66 7.72
N GLU A 118 12.91 6.69 8.54
CA GLU A 118 13.19 6.59 9.99
C GLU A 118 11.90 6.54 10.82
N SER A 119 10.91 7.32 10.40
CA SER A 119 9.64 7.46 11.10
C SER A 119 8.49 7.84 10.20
N VAL A 120 7.27 7.53 10.64
CA VAL A 120 6.01 7.96 10.05
C VAL A 120 5.24 8.75 11.08
N THR A 121 4.87 9.98 10.77
CA THR A 121 3.98 10.81 11.60
C THR A 121 2.61 10.87 10.95
N ILE A 122 1.56 10.54 11.71
CA ILE A 122 0.17 10.63 11.27
C ILE A 122 -0.53 11.65 12.15
N THR A 123 -1.11 12.67 11.54
CA THR A 123 -1.94 13.66 12.24
C THR A 123 -3.35 13.69 11.65
N VAL A 124 -4.34 13.85 12.52
CA VAL A 124 -5.74 14.03 12.12
C VAL A 124 -6.23 15.35 12.69
N THR A 125 -6.67 16.25 11.82
CA THR A 125 -7.15 17.58 12.18
C THR A 125 -8.61 17.75 11.72
N ASP A 126 -9.52 17.92 12.66
CA ASP A 126 -10.90 18.22 12.34
C ASP A 126 -11.11 19.75 12.26
N PRO A 127 -11.90 20.26 11.31
CA PRO A 127 -12.16 21.70 11.18
C PRO A 127 -12.80 22.35 12.42
N THR A 128 -13.49 21.57 13.24
CA THR A 128 -14.21 22.06 14.42
C THR A 128 -13.43 21.82 15.70
N ASP A 129 -12.91 20.60 15.89
CA ASP A 129 -12.27 20.15 17.14
C ASP A 129 -10.75 20.37 17.13
N GLY A 130 -10.17 20.75 15.98
CA GLY A 130 -8.72 20.96 15.82
C GLY A 130 -7.94 19.64 15.69
N LEU A 131 -6.72 19.61 16.20
CA LEU A 131 -5.87 18.43 16.19
C LEU A 131 -6.41 17.36 17.15
N VAL A 132 -6.91 16.26 16.61
CA VAL A 132 -7.55 15.16 17.37
C VAL A 132 -6.69 13.90 17.45
N TYR A 133 -5.64 13.80 16.63
CA TYR A 133 -4.67 12.73 16.66
C TYR A 133 -3.32 13.23 16.18
N ASP A 134 -2.24 12.87 16.88
CA ASP A 134 -0.86 13.18 16.51
C ASP A 134 0.03 12.09 17.09
N GLU A 135 0.55 11.21 16.24
CA GLU A 135 1.41 10.13 16.66
C GLU A 135 2.53 9.91 15.65
N THR A 136 3.73 9.65 16.18
CA THR A 136 4.92 9.34 15.40
C THR A 136 5.37 7.92 15.69
N PHE A 137 5.41 7.11 14.65
CA PHE A 137 5.83 5.71 14.67
C PHE A 137 7.27 5.61 14.20
N SER A 138 8.14 5.05 15.04
CA SER A 138 9.50 4.69 14.62
C SER A 138 9.47 3.48 13.70
N LEU A 139 10.16 3.57 12.58
CA LEU A 139 10.34 2.44 11.66
C LEU A 139 11.57 1.58 12.00
N VAL A 140 12.35 1.95 13.02
CA VAL A 140 13.51 1.16 13.44
C VAL A 140 13.03 -0.07 14.20
N ASP A 141 13.38 -1.25 13.71
CA ASP A 141 13.09 -2.52 14.36
C ASP A 141 14.24 -2.89 15.32
N ASN A 142 13.96 -2.79 16.61
CA ASN A 142 14.90 -3.14 17.66
C ASN A 142 14.74 -4.58 18.20
N THR A 143 13.93 -5.42 17.56
CA THR A 143 13.62 -6.78 18.04
C THR A 143 14.87 -7.70 18.07
N ALA A 144 15.85 -7.43 17.21
CA ALA A 144 17.13 -8.16 17.17
C ALA A 144 18.15 -7.67 18.22
N VAL A 145 17.85 -6.60 18.96
CA VAL A 145 18.76 -6.03 19.98
C VAL A 145 18.48 -6.69 21.32
N ILE A 146 19.29 -7.70 21.66
CA ILE A 146 19.14 -8.50 22.89
C ILE A 146 20.19 -8.19 23.96
N ASP A 147 21.31 -7.55 23.60
CA ASP A 147 22.41 -7.19 24.52
C ASP A 147 23.17 -5.95 23.99
N ALA A 148 24.16 -5.50 24.76
CA ALA A 148 25.00 -4.35 24.44
C ALA A 148 25.83 -4.58 23.15
N TYR A 149 26.24 -5.82 22.87
CA TYR A 149 27.00 -6.14 21.66
C TYR A 149 26.12 -5.99 20.42
N THR A 150 24.93 -6.57 20.42
CA THR A 150 23.97 -6.45 19.32
C THR A 150 23.51 -5.00 19.13
N TYR A 151 23.36 -4.23 20.21
CA TYR A 151 23.04 -2.80 20.12
C TYR A 151 24.08 -2.00 19.32
N PHE A 152 25.39 -2.26 19.53
CA PHE A 152 26.43 -1.50 18.85
C PHE A 152 26.85 -2.03 17.48
N PHE A 153 26.65 -3.33 17.21
CA PHE A 153 27.23 -3.99 16.03
C PHE A 153 26.20 -4.63 15.11
N SER A 154 24.92 -4.72 15.49
CA SER A 154 23.89 -5.20 14.57
C SER A 154 23.54 -4.13 13.52
N PRO A 155 23.27 -4.54 12.27
CA PRO A 155 22.74 -3.61 11.28
C PRO A 155 21.38 -3.10 11.73
N ILE A 156 21.10 -1.83 11.45
CA ILE A 156 19.78 -1.24 11.66
C ILE A 156 18.82 -1.88 10.69
N ILE A 157 17.76 -2.51 11.20
CA ILE A 157 16.67 -3.08 10.43
C ILE A 157 15.49 -2.13 10.53
N THR A 158 14.82 -1.88 9.42
CA THR A 158 13.62 -1.03 9.36
C THR A 158 12.40 -1.83 9.01
N VAL A 159 11.27 -1.46 9.62
CA VAL A 159 9.95 -1.98 9.29
C VAL A 159 9.48 -1.32 7.99
N SER A 160 9.09 -2.12 7.00
CA SER A 160 8.64 -1.62 5.69
C SER A 160 7.13 -1.45 5.57
N ASN A 161 6.36 -1.89 6.56
CA ASN A 161 4.90 -1.79 6.54
C ASN A 161 4.40 -1.27 7.89
N LEU A 162 3.44 -0.36 7.84
CA LEU A 162 2.77 0.20 9.02
C LEU A 162 1.26 0.17 8.78
N CYS A 163 0.49 -0.31 9.76
CA CYS A 163 -0.97 -0.28 9.70
C CYS A 163 -1.51 0.27 11.02
N VAL A 164 -2.12 1.43 10.96
CA VAL A 164 -2.75 2.11 12.10
C VAL A 164 -4.26 2.02 11.93
N THR A 165 -4.98 1.50 12.93
CA THR A 165 -6.41 1.18 12.84
C THR A 165 -7.24 1.76 13.98
N ASP A 166 -6.72 2.75 14.65
CA ASP A 166 -7.31 3.42 15.83
C ASP A 166 -7.46 4.93 15.67
N LEU A 167 -7.43 5.41 14.41
CA LEU A 167 -7.68 6.82 14.15
C LEU A 167 -9.10 7.21 14.60
N PRO A 168 -9.27 8.41 15.14
CA PRO A 168 -10.59 8.91 15.52
C PRO A 168 -11.47 9.05 14.27
N PRO A 169 -12.74 8.56 14.30
CA PRO A 169 -13.59 8.41 13.12
C PRO A 169 -14.30 9.70 12.73
N TYR A 170 -13.57 10.71 12.31
CA TYR A 170 -14.12 11.98 11.81
C TYR A 170 -14.28 11.94 10.29
N ALA A 171 -15.47 12.29 9.78
CA ALA A 171 -15.72 12.30 8.34
C ALA A 171 -15.17 13.55 7.64
N SER A 172 -15.04 14.67 8.39
CA SER A 172 -14.58 15.98 7.91
C SER A 172 -13.11 16.24 8.14
N ALA A 173 -12.43 15.33 8.83
CA ALA A 173 -11.04 15.54 9.22
C ALA A 173 -10.09 15.42 8.04
N GLU A 174 -9.05 16.22 8.12
CA GLU A 174 -7.85 16.12 7.27
C GLU A 174 -6.86 15.17 7.93
N ILE A 175 -6.40 14.19 7.16
CA ILE A 175 -5.40 13.20 7.58
C ILE A 175 -4.09 13.53 6.87
N SER A 176 -3.07 13.90 7.64
CA SER A 176 -1.72 14.11 7.11
C SER A 176 -0.82 12.93 7.46
N VAL A 177 -0.14 12.41 6.46
CA VAL A 177 0.84 11.33 6.59
C VAL A 177 2.19 11.85 6.13
N THR A 178 3.15 11.88 7.05
CA THR A 178 4.53 12.34 6.78
C THR A 178 5.50 11.20 7.03
N VAL A 179 6.27 10.84 6.02
CA VAL A 179 7.39 9.88 6.14
C VAL A 179 8.68 10.66 6.16
N THR A 180 9.50 10.47 7.19
CA THR A 180 10.76 11.19 7.41
C THR A 180 11.94 10.24 7.31
N ASN A 181 13.01 10.69 6.61
CA ASN A 181 14.30 10.01 6.48
C ASN A 181 15.42 11.04 6.40
N THR A 182 15.79 11.61 7.52
CA THR A 182 16.66 12.78 7.63
C THR A 182 18.03 12.55 6.96
N GLY A 183 18.40 13.40 6.00
CA GLY A 183 19.66 13.29 5.25
C GLY A 183 19.69 12.19 4.21
N ALA A 184 18.56 11.50 3.96
CA ALA A 184 18.43 10.46 2.97
C ALA A 184 17.10 10.60 2.20
N THR A 185 16.85 9.73 1.23
CA THR A 185 15.58 9.72 0.49
C THR A 185 14.52 8.96 1.27
N SER A 186 13.39 9.59 1.55
CA SER A 186 12.17 8.91 1.99
C SER A 186 11.46 8.29 0.79
N ALA A 187 10.91 7.08 0.95
CA ALA A 187 10.17 6.42 -0.11
C ALA A 187 8.96 5.66 0.44
N VAL A 188 7.87 5.61 -0.32
CA VAL A 188 6.64 4.91 0.04
C VAL A 188 6.04 4.27 -1.22
N GLY A 189 5.76 2.97 -1.17
CA GLY A 189 5.12 2.27 -2.28
C GLY A 189 3.62 2.48 -2.34
N GLN A 190 2.92 2.33 -1.22
CA GLN A 190 1.46 2.49 -1.19
C GLN A 190 0.98 3.07 0.13
N ILE A 191 0.05 4.02 0.05
CA ILE A 191 -0.71 4.52 1.19
C ILE A 191 -2.19 4.16 0.96
N SER A 192 -2.81 3.54 1.95
CA SER A 192 -4.20 3.13 1.89
C SER A 192 -4.97 3.71 3.06
N PHE A 193 -6.09 4.35 2.77
CA PHE A 193 -7.04 4.88 3.74
C PHE A 193 -8.31 4.04 3.71
N GLY A 194 -8.95 3.86 4.86
CA GLY A 194 -10.20 3.11 4.89
C GLY A 194 -10.83 3.02 6.26
N TYR A 195 -11.93 2.30 6.32
CA TYR A 195 -12.60 1.96 7.57
C TYR A 195 -12.25 0.52 7.96
N ALA A 196 -11.49 0.38 9.04
CA ALA A 196 -11.13 -0.92 9.60
C ALA A 196 -12.34 -1.55 10.28
N GLU A 197 -12.85 -2.62 9.69
CA GLU A 197 -13.94 -3.43 10.24
C GLU A 197 -13.38 -4.72 10.86
N THR A 198 -13.70 -4.98 12.12
CA THR A 198 -13.33 -6.23 12.78
C THR A 198 -14.23 -7.35 12.27
N ILE A 199 -13.64 -8.39 11.67
CA ILE A 199 -14.34 -9.56 11.14
C ILE A 199 -14.41 -10.70 12.16
N GLY A 200 -13.44 -10.81 13.06
CA GLY A 200 -13.41 -11.86 14.07
C GLY A 200 -12.13 -11.83 14.89
N LEU A 201 -11.86 -12.95 15.53
CA LEU A 201 -10.64 -13.17 16.30
C LEU A 201 -9.70 -14.08 15.51
N THR A 202 -8.48 -13.61 15.24
CA THR A 202 -7.44 -14.47 14.65
C THR A 202 -7.13 -15.63 15.58
N MET A 203 -7.10 -16.84 15.07
CA MET A 203 -6.62 -18.00 15.82
C MET A 203 -5.11 -17.94 16.02
N ASP A 204 -4.57 -18.78 16.90
CA ASP A 204 -3.17 -18.67 17.35
C ASP A 204 -2.13 -18.88 16.24
N GLU A 205 -2.49 -19.51 15.13
CA GLU A 205 -1.60 -19.76 13.99
C GLU A 205 -2.07 -19.01 12.75
N VAL A 206 -1.18 -18.20 12.19
CA VAL A 206 -1.34 -17.58 10.87
C VAL A 206 -0.22 -18.11 9.98
N PRO A 207 -0.46 -19.10 9.12
CA PRO A 207 0.54 -19.55 8.16
C PRO A 207 0.89 -18.43 7.20
N LEU A 208 2.19 -18.16 7.09
CA LEU A 208 2.75 -17.12 6.23
C LEU A 208 3.63 -17.78 5.17
N GLY A 209 3.57 -17.26 3.96
CA GLY A 209 4.39 -17.74 2.85
C GLY A 209 4.70 -16.65 1.85
N ILE A 210 5.45 -17.02 0.84
CA ILE A 210 5.74 -16.18 -0.32
C ILE A 210 5.51 -16.99 -1.61
N ASN A 211 4.97 -16.32 -2.62
CA ASN A 211 5.00 -16.78 -4.00
C ASN A 211 6.09 -16.00 -4.73
N ASP A 212 7.22 -16.63 -5.00
CA ASP A 212 8.35 -16.05 -5.72
C ASP A 212 8.17 -16.25 -7.22
N PHE A 213 8.19 -15.15 -7.99
CA PHE A 213 8.08 -15.16 -9.46
C PHE A 213 9.45 -15.18 -10.15
N THR A 214 10.55 -15.38 -9.42
CA THR A 214 11.89 -15.52 -9.96
C THR A 214 11.94 -16.67 -10.96
N ARG A 215 12.44 -16.38 -12.16
CA ARG A 215 12.60 -17.39 -13.21
C ARG A 215 14.02 -17.94 -13.20
N LEU A 216 14.16 -19.25 -13.08
CA LEU A 216 15.42 -19.94 -13.23
C LEU A 216 15.58 -20.33 -14.70
N ASN A 217 16.57 -19.77 -15.39
CA ASN A 217 16.95 -20.18 -16.74
C ASN A 217 18.16 -21.14 -16.64
N GLU A 218 18.06 -22.28 -17.29
CA GLU A 218 19.15 -23.27 -17.35
C GLU A 218 19.72 -23.29 -18.76
N ASP A 219 21.05 -23.22 -18.88
CA ASP A 219 21.74 -23.32 -20.16
C ASP A 219 21.94 -24.79 -20.54
N GLN A 220 22.40 -25.03 -21.77
CA GLN A 220 22.67 -26.39 -22.29
C GLN A 220 23.76 -27.17 -21.53
N PHE A 221 24.49 -26.51 -20.62
CA PHE A 221 25.52 -27.11 -19.77
C PHE A 221 25.05 -27.31 -18.33
N GLY A 222 23.75 -27.11 -18.04
CA GLY A 222 23.18 -27.24 -16.70
C GLY A 222 23.50 -26.07 -15.77
N ARG A 223 23.97 -24.92 -16.28
CA ARG A 223 24.23 -23.74 -15.45
C ARG A 223 22.92 -22.95 -15.26
N THR A 224 22.57 -22.73 -14.02
CA THR A 224 21.36 -21.97 -13.65
C THR A 224 21.66 -20.47 -13.55
N SER A 225 20.89 -19.67 -14.26
CA SER A 225 20.92 -18.20 -14.19
C SER A 225 19.57 -17.69 -13.70
N PRO A 226 19.46 -17.17 -12.45
CA PRO A 226 18.21 -16.65 -11.92
C PRO A 226 17.91 -15.26 -12.51
N VAL A 227 16.69 -15.07 -12.98
CA VAL A 227 16.12 -13.76 -13.30
C VAL A 227 15.20 -13.39 -12.13
N ILE A 228 15.71 -12.57 -11.21
CA ILE A 228 14.98 -12.15 -10.01
C ILE A 228 13.78 -11.29 -10.45
N ARG A 229 12.61 -11.62 -9.93
CA ARG A 229 11.36 -10.88 -10.12
C ARG A 229 10.74 -10.54 -8.77
N GLY A 230 9.63 -9.82 -8.77
CA GLY A 230 8.86 -9.57 -7.56
C GLY A 230 8.35 -10.86 -6.91
N TYR A 231 7.91 -10.76 -5.67
CA TYR A 231 7.25 -11.84 -4.95
C TYR A 231 5.97 -11.32 -4.29
N ALA A 232 4.94 -12.16 -4.20
CA ALA A 232 3.73 -11.88 -3.44
C ALA A 232 3.81 -12.59 -2.09
N ARG A 233 3.48 -11.89 -1.01
CA ARG A 233 3.29 -12.51 0.30
C ARG A 233 1.94 -13.23 0.32
N THR A 234 1.88 -14.38 0.98
CA THR A 234 0.65 -15.12 1.20
C THR A 234 0.39 -15.30 2.69
N ALA A 235 -0.86 -15.28 3.07
CA ALA A 235 -1.30 -15.55 4.43
C ALA A 235 -2.59 -16.38 4.40
N THR A 236 -2.65 -17.41 5.24
CA THR A 236 -3.81 -18.27 5.36
C THR A 236 -4.35 -18.29 6.81
N PRO A 237 -4.87 -17.14 7.31
CA PRO A 237 -5.38 -17.04 8.67
C PRO A 237 -6.68 -17.83 8.83
N ALA A 238 -6.81 -18.51 9.97
CA ALA A 238 -8.07 -19.01 10.48
C ALA A 238 -8.64 -17.99 11.48
N ILE A 239 -9.90 -17.59 11.27
CA ILE A 239 -10.56 -16.53 12.02
C ILE A 239 -11.81 -17.08 12.69
N ALA A 240 -11.90 -16.97 14.00
CA ALA A 240 -13.11 -17.30 14.74
C ALA A 240 -14.11 -16.15 14.66
N VAL A 241 -15.22 -16.41 14.00
CA VAL A 241 -16.30 -15.44 13.73
C VAL A 241 -17.55 -15.85 14.50
N ASP A 242 -18.34 -14.88 14.96
CA ASP A 242 -19.65 -15.16 15.54
C ASP A 242 -20.60 -15.73 14.47
N SER A 243 -21.22 -16.89 14.72
CA SER A 243 -22.03 -17.61 13.73
C SER A 243 -23.17 -16.77 13.16
N PHE A 244 -23.75 -15.86 13.96
CA PHE A 244 -24.81 -14.96 13.49
C PHE A 244 -24.31 -13.90 12.50
N ARG A 245 -23.00 -13.59 12.46
CA ARG A 245 -22.39 -12.64 11.51
C ARG A 245 -21.92 -13.31 10.21
N ALA A 246 -21.88 -14.63 10.15
CA ALA A 246 -21.29 -15.36 9.01
C ALA A 246 -21.93 -14.97 7.67
N THR A 247 -23.25 -14.90 7.59
CA THR A 247 -23.97 -14.50 6.36
C THR A 247 -23.66 -13.04 5.95
N TYR A 248 -23.54 -12.14 6.93
CA TYR A 248 -23.14 -10.76 6.66
C TYR A 248 -21.71 -10.70 6.10
N LEU A 249 -20.78 -11.44 6.71
CA LEU A 249 -19.39 -11.47 6.26
C LEU A 249 -19.23 -12.14 4.89
N GLU A 250 -19.98 -13.20 4.61
CA GLU A 250 -20.03 -13.82 3.28
C GLU A 250 -20.38 -12.79 2.20
N LYS A 251 -21.46 -12.01 2.42
CA LYS A 251 -21.82 -10.93 1.50
C LYS A 251 -20.73 -9.87 1.41
N ARG A 252 -20.17 -9.48 2.55
CA ARG A 252 -19.11 -8.46 2.60
C ARG A 252 -17.85 -8.90 1.83
N LEU A 253 -17.44 -10.17 1.96
CA LEU A 253 -16.34 -10.73 1.20
C LEU A 253 -16.67 -10.79 -0.31
N ALA A 254 -17.89 -11.20 -0.65
CA ALA A 254 -18.33 -11.22 -2.05
C ALA A 254 -18.28 -9.83 -2.71
N ASP A 255 -18.62 -8.77 -1.97
CA ASP A 255 -18.56 -7.38 -2.43
C ASP A 255 -17.12 -6.89 -2.63
N GLN A 256 -16.14 -7.47 -1.90
CA GLN A 256 -14.70 -7.15 -2.03
C GLN A 256 -13.97 -7.99 -3.08
N ARG A 257 -14.68 -8.83 -3.84
CA ARG A 257 -14.07 -9.69 -4.85
C ARG A 257 -13.38 -8.88 -5.95
N GLY A 258 -12.08 -9.10 -6.14
CA GLY A 258 -11.28 -8.42 -7.15
C GLY A 258 -10.97 -6.94 -6.82
N ILE A 259 -11.20 -6.51 -5.58
CA ILE A 259 -10.86 -5.16 -5.12
C ILE A 259 -9.68 -5.29 -4.15
N PRO A 260 -8.57 -4.54 -4.35
CA PRO A 260 -7.47 -4.53 -3.40
C PRO A 260 -7.97 -4.08 -2.02
N THR A 261 -7.63 -4.84 -1.00
CA THR A 261 -8.12 -4.63 0.36
C THR A 261 -6.96 -4.83 1.33
N VAL A 262 -6.90 -4.02 2.38
CA VAL A 262 -5.93 -4.24 3.45
C VAL A 262 -6.51 -5.25 4.44
N TRP A 263 -5.72 -6.27 4.72
CA TRP A 263 -5.99 -7.33 5.68
C TRP A 263 -5.04 -7.17 6.85
N ALA A 264 -5.55 -6.92 8.02
CA ALA A 264 -4.75 -6.74 9.22
C ALA A 264 -5.06 -7.82 10.25
N PHE A 265 -4.04 -8.53 10.68
CA PHE A 265 -4.12 -9.60 11.68
C PHE A 265 -3.25 -9.23 12.87
N ASP A 266 -3.87 -9.24 14.01
CA ASP A 266 -3.18 -9.04 15.28
C ASP A 266 -2.68 -10.39 15.78
N THR A 267 -1.40 -10.51 16.12
CA THR A 267 -0.79 -11.74 16.61
C THR A 267 -0.33 -11.58 18.05
N ARG A 268 -0.29 -12.70 18.79
CA ARG A 268 0.08 -12.73 20.22
C ARG A 268 1.57 -12.38 20.47
N TYR A 269 2.41 -12.47 19.43
CA TYR A 269 3.87 -12.46 19.59
C TYR A 269 4.56 -11.30 18.89
N SER A 270 3.84 -10.41 18.24
CA SER A 270 4.44 -9.25 17.60
C SER A 270 3.66 -7.99 17.94
N ASP A 271 4.36 -6.96 18.37
CA ASP A 271 3.81 -5.61 18.53
C ASP A 271 3.45 -5.00 17.15
N ASN A 272 3.90 -5.64 16.06
CA ASN A 272 3.61 -5.24 14.70
C ASN A 272 2.44 -6.05 14.15
N GLN A 273 1.40 -5.37 13.72
CA GLN A 273 0.28 -5.98 13.01
C GLN A 273 0.77 -6.60 11.70
N LEU A 274 0.37 -7.84 11.46
CA LEU A 274 0.55 -8.45 10.15
C LEU A 274 -0.47 -7.81 9.20
N ALA A 275 -0.01 -6.90 8.36
CA ALA A 275 -0.85 -6.23 7.37
C ALA A 275 -0.43 -6.60 5.95
N TYR A 276 -1.41 -6.88 5.12
CA TYR A 276 -1.26 -7.22 3.71
C TYR A 276 -2.22 -6.38 2.88
N LEU A 277 -1.72 -5.72 1.86
CA LEU A 277 -2.56 -5.14 0.82
C LEU A 277 -2.64 -6.15 -0.33
N GLY A 278 -3.83 -6.62 -0.65
CA GLY A 278 -4.00 -7.61 -1.70
C GLY A 278 -5.42 -8.11 -1.84
N TYR A 279 -5.54 -9.23 -2.54
CA TYR A 279 -6.80 -9.91 -2.78
C TYR A 279 -6.88 -11.15 -1.92
N TYR A 280 -8.11 -11.55 -1.56
CA TYR A 280 -8.31 -12.93 -1.15
C TYR A 280 -8.48 -13.81 -2.40
N GLU A 281 -7.90 -14.99 -2.41
CA GLU A 281 -8.04 -15.98 -3.49
C GLU A 281 -9.22 -16.91 -3.24
N SER A 282 -9.37 -17.35 -1.99
CA SER A 282 -10.50 -18.18 -1.54
C SER A 282 -10.87 -17.93 -0.10
N TYR A 283 -12.08 -18.30 0.27
CA TYR A 283 -12.51 -18.38 1.67
C TYR A 283 -13.42 -19.58 1.90
N ASN A 284 -13.43 -20.06 3.13
CA ASN A 284 -14.30 -21.18 3.56
C ASN A 284 -14.86 -20.92 4.94
N PHE A 285 -16.18 -21.07 5.11
CA PHE A 285 -16.84 -21.01 6.40
C PHE A 285 -17.08 -22.42 6.93
N LEU A 286 -16.48 -22.74 8.07
CA LEU A 286 -16.59 -24.02 8.72
C LEU A 286 -17.52 -23.91 9.95
N TYR A 287 -18.76 -24.35 9.82
CA TYR A 287 -19.76 -24.32 10.88
C TYR A 287 -19.57 -25.52 11.82
N GLN A 288 -18.67 -25.40 12.78
CA GLN A 288 -18.36 -26.47 13.74
C GLN A 288 -19.05 -26.29 15.08
N PHE A 289 -19.33 -25.07 15.49
CA PHE A 289 -19.88 -24.74 16.80
C PHE A 289 -21.13 -23.88 16.67
N ALA A 290 -22.04 -23.97 17.64
CA ALA A 290 -23.30 -23.21 17.59
C ALA A 290 -23.10 -21.70 17.63
N GLU A 291 -22.09 -21.21 18.39
CA GLU A 291 -21.85 -19.79 18.60
C GLU A 291 -20.71 -19.22 17.72
N LYS A 292 -19.78 -20.06 17.33
CA LYS A 292 -18.60 -19.68 16.56
C LYS A 292 -18.47 -20.49 15.29
N THR A 293 -18.12 -19.82 14.23
CA THR A 293 -17.80 -20.38 12.91
C THR A 293 -16.36 -20.04 12.60
N ILE A 294 -15.62 -20.95 12.00
CA ILE A 294 -14.26 -20.68 11.55
C ILE A 294 -14.33 -20.20 10.10
N LEU A 295 -13.71 -19.07 9.85
CA LEU A 295 -13.47 -18.53 8.52
C LEU A 295 -12.00 -18.76 8.17
N ASP A 296 -11.72 -19.60 7.21
CA ASP A 296 -10.42 -19.78 6.61
C ASP A 296 -10.33 -18.86 5.39
N LEU A 297 -9.26 -18.06 5.30
CA LEU A 297 -9.01 -17.13 4.22
C LEU A 297 -7.66 -17.42 3.57
N ASP A 298 -7.60 -17.42 2.26
CA ASP A 298 -6.35 -17.42 1.49
C ASP A 298 -6.14 -16.03 0.91
N ILE A 299 -5.09 -15.35 1.37
CA ILE A 299 -4.79 -13.99 0.98
C ILE A 299 -3.47 -13.94 0.24
N ARG A 300 -3.45 -13.16 -0.83
CA ARG A 300 -2.27 -12.89 -1.62
C ARG A 300 -2.07 -11.39 -1.75
N SER A 301 -0.87 -10.90 -1.36
CA SER A 301 -0.53 -9.49 -1.49
C SER A 301 -0.35 -9.09 -2.96
N LEU A 302 -0.51 -7.79 -3.22
CA LEU A 302 0.00 -7.15 -4.41
C LEU A 302 1.53 -7.25 -4.46
N VAL A 303 2.09 -7.15 -5.66
CA VAL A 303 3.53 -7.21 -5.92
C VAL A 303 4.08 -5.81 -6.13
#